data_07daf4342fcfbd6c63256413acacfdbc
#
_entry.id   07daf4342fcfbd6c63256413acacfdbc
#
_cell.length_a   1.000
_cell.length_b   1.000
_cell.length_c   1.000
_cell.angle_alpha   90.00
_cell.angle_beta   90.00
_cell.angle_gamma   90.00
#
_symmetry.space_group_name_H-M   'P 1'
#
loop_
_entity.id
_entity.type
_entity.pdbx_description
1 polymer ?
#
loop_
_entity_poly.entity_id
_entity_poly.type
_entity_poly.pdbx_seq_one_letter_code
_entity_poly.pdbx_strand_id
1 'polypeptide(L)'
;ISFPSWLQQARSDPKVNSLLTAEETALRAALDVVRDQSGIWQTRARQLEEEIKGLEDEIRSNEDQLRIIELEIADQRFLVSRGLGIRRVLLGLQRQATEINGRKARAVAGIARNRQAISESRLRIAELQQTRLTEIDNEMGQLSSEIAGIRQRMSAANDVQKRTVIRAPVSGKVVNLTAYTIGGIVRPGTPLMEIVPDGDDLKVL
;
A
#
# COMPACT_ATOMS: atom_id res chain seq x y z
N ILE A 1 -1.09 -0.41 -14.66
CA ILE A 1 0.20 -1.11 -14.46
C ILE A 1 0.94 -1.02 -15.78
N SER A 2 2.09 -0.36 -15.80
CA SER A 2 2.95 -0.31 -16.99
C SER A 2 4.28 -0.98 -16.67
N PHE A 3 4.57 -2.07 -17.35
CA PHE A 3 5.90 -2.67 -17.30
C PHE A 3 6.92 -1.82 -18.08
N PRO A 4 8.21 -1.90 -17.74
CA PRO A 4 9.27 -1.28 -18.52
C PRO A 4 9.24 -1.69 -19.98
N SER A 5 9.62 -0.81 -20.88
CA SER A 5 9.54 -1.01 -22.35
C SER A 5 10.28 -2.27 -22.82
N TRP A 6 11.45 -2.58 -22.23
CA TRP A 6 12.22 -3.78 -22.54
C TRP A 6 11.46 -5.08 -22.21
N LEU A 7 10.66 -5.08 -21.14
CA LEU A 7 9.87 -6.22 -20.73
C LEU A 7 8.62 -6.39 -21.62
N GLN A 8 8.06 -5.27 -22.08
CA GLN A 8 6.96 -5.31 -23.06
C GLN A 8 7.43 -5.88 -24.40
N GLN A 9 8.63 -5.58 -24.84
CA GLN A 9 9.22 -6.18 -26.05
C GLN A 9 9.45 -7.69 -25.92
N ALA A 10 9.76 -8.16 -24.71
CA ALA A 10 9.93 -9.59 -24.43
C ALA A 10 8.61 -10.39 -24.44
N ARG A 11 7.44 -9.76 -24.53
CA ARG A 11 6.13 -10.44 -24.67
C ARG A 11 5.99 -11.28 -25.96
N SER A 12 6.88 -11.08 -26.93
CA SER A 12 6.94 -11.95 -28.11
C SER A 12 7.30 -13.39 -27.78
N ASP A 13 7.98 -13.65 -26.66
CA ASP A 13 8.20 -15.00 -26.13
C ASP A 13 6.95 -15.49 -25.38
N PRO A 14 6.33 -16.63 -25.79
CA PRO A 14 5.14 -17.15 -25.14
C PRO A 14 5.30 -17.43 -23.64
N LYS A 15 6.50 -17.83 -23.20
CA LYS A 15 6.79 -18.09 -21.77
C LYS A 15 6.81 -16.79 -20.97
N VAL A 16 7.46 -15.77 -21.51
CA VAL A 16 7.51 -14.44 -20.88
C VAL A 16 6.11 -13.83 -20.82
N ASN A 17 5.34 -13.93 -21.90
CA ASN A 17 3.99 -13.42 -21.94
C ASN A 17 3.06 -14.08 -20.91
N SER A 18 3.15 -15.41 -20.76
CA SER A 18 2.33 -16.12 -19.76
C SER A 18 2.68 -15.70 -18.32
N LEU A 19 3.96 -15.53 -18.01
CA LEU A 19 4.41 -15.05 -16.71
C LEU A 19 3.92 -13.61 -16.43
N LEU A 20 4.07 -12.71 -17.41
CA LEU A 20 3.62 -11.32 -17.26
C LEU A 20 2.10 -11.23 -17.06
N THR A 21 1.33 -12.04 -17.77
CA THR A 21 -0.13 -12.09 -17.62
C THR A 21 -0.53 -12.63 -16.25
N ALA A 22 0.16 -13.65 -15.75
CA ALA A 22 -0.06 -14.19 -14.42
C ALA A 22 0.22 -13.14 -13.34
N GLU A 23 1.34 -12.42 -13.45
CA GLU A 23 1.72 -11.34 -12.51
C GLU A 23 0.74 -10.16 -12.56
N GLU A 24 0.31 -9.73 -13.77
CA GLU A 24 -0.72 -8.71 -13.90
C GLU A 24 -2.02 -9.11 -13.20
N THR A 25 -2.42 -10.36 -13.35
CA THR A 25 -3.64 -10.89 -12.73
C THR A 25 -3.51 -10.96 -11.21
N ALA A 26 -2.38 -11.46 -10.71
CA ALA A 26 -2.09 -11.54 -9.28
C ALA A 26 -2.06 -10.14 -8.63
N LEU A 27 -1.40 -9.18 -9.29
CA LEU A 27 -1.33 -7.81 -8.79
C LEU A 27 -2.70 -7.14 -8.77
N ARG A 28 -3.52 -7.33 -9.81
CA ARG A 28 -4.90 -6.81 -9.83
C ARG A 28 -5.72 -7.41 -8.69
N ALA A 29 -5.66 -8.72 -8.52
CA ALA A 29 -6.37 -9.39 -7.43
C ALA A 29 -5.93 -8.87 -6.05
N ALA A 30 -4.64 -8.68 -5.83
CA ALA A 30 -4.11 -8.12 -4.58
C ALA A 30 -4.59 -6.69 -4.32
N LEU A 31 -4.65 -5.84 -5.36
CA LEU A 31 -5.16 -4.47 -5.24
C LEU A 31 -6.67 -4.46 -4.98
N ASP A 32 -7.44 -5.36 -5.61
CA ASP A 32 -8.88 -5.46 -5.40
C ASP A 32 -9.20 -5.90 -3.97
N VAL A 33 -8.46 -6.84 -3.39
CA VAL A 33 -8.62 -7.24 -1.99
C VAL A 33 -8.47 -6.05 -1.04
N VAL A 34 -7.42 -5.23 -1.19
CA VAL A 34 -7.21 -4.04 -0.36
C VAL A 34 -8.32 -3.01 -0.57
N ARG A 35 -8.74 -2.81 -1.83
CA ARG A 35 -9.84 -1.91 -2.17
C ARG A 35 -11.15 -2.35 -1.52
N ASP A 36 -11.50 -3.63 -1.63
CA ASP A 36 -12.74 -4.18 -1.10
C ASP A 36 -12.77 -4.11 0.42
N GLN A 37 -11.68 -4.49 1.08
CA GLN A 37 -11.56 -4.36 2.54
C GLN A 37 -11.67 -2.90 3.00
N SER A 38 -11.00 -1.98 2.30
CA SER A 38 -11.12 -0.54 2.60
C SER A 38 -12.55 -0.03 2.33
N GLY A 39 -13.20 -0.53 1.28
CA GLY A 39 -14.58 -0.20 0.93
C GLY A 39 -15.60 -0.56 2.01
N ILE A 40 -15.40 -1.68 2.70
CA ILE A 40 -16.25 -2.09 3.84
C ILE A 40 -16.19 -1.02 4.95
N TRP A 41 -15.00 -0.61 5.35
CA TRP A 41 -14.81 0.39 6.41
C TRP A 41 -15.28 1.79 6.00
N GLN A 42 -15.09 2.17 4.72
CA GLN A 42 -15.65 3.41 4.17
C GLN A 42 -17.17 3.41 4.19
N THR A 43 -17.77 2.29 3.84
CA THR A 43 -19.24 2.15 3.88
C THR A 43 -19.75 2.24 5.32
N ARG A 44 -19.06 1.60 6.26
CA ARG A 44 -19.38 1.70 7.69
C ARG A 44 -19.28 3.13 8.20
N ALA A 45 -18.22 3.86 7.85
CA ALA A 45 -18.07 5.26 8.24
C ALA A 45 -19.22 6.12 7.70
N ARG A 46 -19.62 5.94 6.43
CA ARG A 46 -20.77 6.67 5.83
C ARG A 46 -22.09 6.35 6.53
N GLN A 47 -22.35 5.10 6.88
CA GLN A 47 -23.53 4.74 7.63
C GLN A 47 -23.61 5.47 8.98
N LEU A 48 -22.48 5.52 9.71
CA LEU A 48 -22.39 6.24 10.98
C LEU A 48 -22.53 7.76 10.79
N GLU A 49 -22.06 8.33 9.69
CA GLU A 49 -22.27 9.74 9.35
C GLU A 49 -23.77 10.05 9.11
N GLU A 50 -24.51 9.16 8.45
CA GLU A 50 -25.96 9.31 8.29
C GLU A 50 -26.71 9.15 9.63
N GLU A 51 -26.29 8.23 10.49
CA GLU A 51 -26.85 8.12 11.85
C GLU A 51 -26.62 9.40 12.67
N ILE A 52 -25.44 10.03 12.54
CA ILE A 52 -25.13 11.32 13.19
C ILE A 52 -26.11 12.40 12.73
N LYS A 53 -26.39 12.50 11.43
CA LYS A 53 -27.39 13.46 10.91
C LYS A 53 -28.75 13.24 11.51
N GLY A 54 -29.21 11.99 11.60
CA GLY A 54 -30.47 11.66 12.25
C GLY A 54 -30.51 12.08 13.73
N LEU A 55 -29.42 11.86 14.47
CA LEU A 55 -29.31 12.31 15.86
C LEU A 55 -29.25 13.84 16.00
N GLU A 56 -28.63 14.54 15.05
CA GLU A 56 -28.61 16.01 15.01
C GLU A 56 -30.03 16.58 14.74
N ASP A 57 -30.81 15.92 13.90
CA ASP A 57 -32.21 16.27 13.66
C ASP A 57 -33.05 16.01 14.92
N GLU A 58 -32.84 14.91 15.63
CA GLU A 58 -33.48 14.62 16.92
C GLU A 58 -33.13 15.69 17.97
N ILE A 59 -31.88 16.13 18.04
CA ILE A 59 -31.47 17.21 18.95
C ILE A 59 -32.21 18.50 18.63
N ARG A 60 -32.28 18.89 17.36
CA ARG A 60 -33.03 20.10 16.93
C ARG A 60 -34.49 20.00 17.31
N SER A 61 -35.15 18.88 17.06
CA SER A 61 -36.56 18.66 17.45
C SER A 61 -36.73 18.74 18.96
N ASN A 62 -35.85 18.16 19.75
CA ASN A 62 -35.88 18.25 21.20
C ASN A 62 -35.67 19.70 21.70
N GLU A 63 -34.79 20.47 21.05
CA GLU A 63 -34.55 21.88 21.36
C GLU A 63 -35.77 22.75 21.09
N ASP A 64 -36.49 22.52 19.99
CA ASP A 64 -37.71 23.21 19.67
C ASP A 64 -38.81 22.87 20.68
N GLN A 65 -38.95 21.59 21.07
CA GLN A 65 -39.90 21.19 22.12
C GLN A 65 -39.56 21.81 23.48
N LEU A 66 -38.29 21.86 23.84
CA LEU A 66 -37.83 22.51 25.08
C LEU A 66 -38.20 23.98 25.09
N ARG A 67 -37.99 24.71 24.02
CA ARG A 67 -38.31 26.13 23.93
C ARG A 67 -39.78 26.38 24.18
N ILE A 68 -40.68 25.55 23.61
CA ILE A 68 -42.12 25.65 23.84
C ILE A 68 -42.46 25.41 25.30
N ILE A 69 -41.95 24.31 25.88
CA ILE A 69 -42.23 23.97 27.27
C ILE A 69 -41.66 25.00 28.25
N GLU A 70 -40.50 25.60 27.97
CA GLU A 70 -39.92 26.66 28.78
C GLU A 70 -40.81 27.90 28.83
N LEU A 71 -41.43 28.28 27.72
CA LEU A 71 -42.46 29.34 27.68
C LEU A 71 -43.65 28.95 28.55
N GLU A 72 -44.21 27.75 28.41
CA GLU A 72 -45.34 27.27 29.22
C GLU A 72 -44.98 27.24 30.71
N ILE A 73 -43.74 26.82 31.06
CA ILE A 73 -43.25 26.85 32.44
C ILE A 73 -43.19 28.27 32.97
N ALA A 74 -42.74 29.23 32.17
CA ALA A 74 -42.64 30.63 32.56
C ALA A 74 -44.04 31.19 32.85
N ASP A 75 -45.00 30.97 31.95
CA ASP A 75 -46.38 31.43 32.08
C ASP A 75 -47.07 30.78 33.30
N GLN A 76 -46.91 29.45 33.46
CA GLN A 76 -47.49 28.75 34.58
C GLN A 76 -46.88 29.15 35.91
N ARG A 77 -45.58 29.44 35.95
CA ARG A 77 -44.87 29.96 37.14
C ARG A 77 -45.41 31.34 37.55
N PHE A 78 -45.67 32.21 36.57
CA PHE A 78 -46.30 33.50 36.81
C PHE A 78 -47.72 33.35 37.41
N LEU A 79 -48.56 32.49 36.85
CA LEU A 79 -49.89 32.23 37.36
C LEU A 79 -49.87 31.66 38.79
N VAL A 80 -48.98 30.68 39.06
CA VAL A 80 -48.84 30.09 40.40
C VAL A 80 -48.40 31.15 41.42
N SER A 81 -47.48 32.03 41.05
CA SER A 81 -47.03 33.12 41.93
C SER A 81 -48.10 34.10 42.33
N ARG A 82 -49.15 34.25 41.49
CA ARG A 82 -50.35 35.08 41.74
C ARG A 82 -51.49 34.33 42.40
N GLY A 83 -51.31 33.06 42.74
CA GLY A 83 -52.36 32.21 43.30
C GLY A 83 -53.42 31.75 42.32
N LEU A 84 -53.24 32.01 41.02
CA LEU A 84 -54.17 31.69 39.92
C LEU A 84 -53.84 30.39 39.20
N GLY A 85 -52.62 29.83 39.42
CA GLY A 85 -52.14 28.65 38.76
C GLY A 85 -52.09 27.40 39.66
N ILE A 86 -52.09 26.22 39.01
CA ILE A 86 -52.07 24.91 39.68
C ILE A 86 -50.62 24.41 39.75
N ARG A 87 -50.04 24.32 40.96
CA ARG A 87 -48.64 23.87 41.19
C ARG A 87 -48.34 22.50 40.58
N ARG A 88 -49.30 21.58 40.58
CA ARG A 88 -49.16 20.23 39.96
C ARG A 88 -48.90 20.33 38.45
N VAL A 89 -49.52 21.28 37.74
CA VAL A 89 -49.28 21.51 36.30
C VAL A 89 -47.87 21.99 36.08
N LEU A 90 -47.38 22.97 36.85
CA LEU A 90 -46.00 23.45 36.77
C LEU A 90 -44.97 22.32 36.97
N LEU A 91 -45.18 21.46 37.99
CA LEU A 91 -44.33 20.31 38.22
C LEU A 91 -44.38 19.25 37.10
N GLY A 92 -45.55 19.13 36.44
CA GLY A 92 -45.72 18.29 35.25
C GLY A 92 -44.87 18.76 34.09
N LEU A 93 -44.93 20.06 33.75
CA LEU A 93 -44.14 20.69 32.70
C LEU A 93 -42.61 20.59 32.98
N GLN A 94 -42.21 20.81 34.22
CA GLN A 94 -40.82 20.66 34.62
C GLN A 94 -40.29 19.23 34.42
N ARG A 95 -41.10 18.20 34.76
CA ARG A 95 -40.74 16.81 34.50
C ARG A 95 -40.58 16.55 32.99
N GLN A 96 -41.54 17.05 32.18
CA GLN A 96 -41.49 16.90 30.73
C GLN A 96 -40.25 17.58 30.13
N ALA A 97 -39.88 18.78 30.57
CA ALA A 97 -38.64 19.44 30.19
C ALA A 97 -37.38 18.60 30.54
N THR A 98 -37.38 17.98 31.72
CA THR A 98 -36.31 17.11 32.17
C THR A 98 -36.19 15.85 31.28
N GLU A 99 -37.34 15.25 30.88
CA GLU A 99 -37.35 14.09 29.98
C GLU A 99 -36.82 14.43 28.60
N ILE A 100 -37.18 15.59 28.05
CA ILE A 100 -36.67 16.05 26.73
C ILE A 100 -35.18 16.32 26.82
N ASN A 101 -34.71 16.99 27.88
CA ASN A 101 -33.27 17.17 28.12
C ASN A 101 -32.53 15.83 28.22
N GLY A 102 -33.13 14.83 28.85
CA GLY A 102 -32.56 13.47 28.89
C GLY A 102 -32.48 12.82 27.51
N ARG A 103 -33.49 13.01 26.62
CA ARG A 103 -33.42 12.55 25.22
C ARG A 103 -32.31 13.26 24.45
N LYS A 104 -32.23 14.59 24.54
CA LYS A 104 -31.15 15.37 23.93
C LYS A 104 -29.78 14.91 24.37
N ALA A 105 -29.56 14.70 25.67
CA ALA A 105 -28.29 14.22 26.22
C ALA A 105 -27.91 12.84 25.66
N ARG A 106 -28.87 11.92 25.50
CA ARG A 106 -28.64 10.61 24.89
C ARG A 106 -28.25 10.72 23.43
N ALA A 107 -28.90 11.60 22.66
CA ALA A 107 -28.57 11.85 21.26
C ALA A 107 -27.15 12.42 21.12
N VAL A 108 -26.75 13.39 21.95
CA VAL A 108 -25.38 13.93 21.99
C VAL A 108 -24.35 12.83 22.29
N ALA A 109 -24.63 11.99 23.28
CA ALA A 109 -23.76 10.85 23.58
C ALA A 109 -23.70 9.82 22.43
N GLY A 110 -24.81 9.64 21.69
CA GLY A 110 -24.86 8.83 20.48
C GLY A 110 -23.90 9.37 19.39
N ILE A 111 -23.95 10.67 19.13
CA ILE A 111 -23.06 11.33 18.16
C ILE A 111 -21.58 11.12 18.56
N ALA A 112 -21.25 11.28 19.84
CA ALA A 112 -19.88 11.08 20.30
C ALA A 112 -19.40 9.63 20.06
N ARG A 113 -20.25 8.62 20.33
CA ARG A 113 -19.92 7.22 20.05
C ARG A 113 -19.74 6.96 18.54
N ASN A 114 -20.64 7.49 17.71
CA ASN A 114 -20.54 7.31 16.26
C ASN A 114 -19.29 7.98 15.68
N ARG A 115 -18.91 9.17 16.16
CA ARG A 115 -17.66 9.85 15.77
C ARG A 115 -16.43 9.02 16.13
N GLN A 116 -16.43 8.40 17.31
CA GLN A 116 -15.37 7.48 17.70
C GLN A 116 -15.30 6.28 16.75
N ALA A 117 -16.41 5.61 16.46
CA ALA A 117 -16.46 4.47 15.56
C ALA A 117 -16.03 4.83 14.11
N ILE A 118 -16.32 6.07 13.66
CA ILE A 118 -15.80 6.59 12.38
C ILE A 118 -14.27 6.70 12.43
N SER A 119 -13.73 7.22 13.52
CA SER A 119 -12.27 7.34 13.69
C SER A 119 -11.60 5.97 13.69
N GLU A 120 -12.18 4.98 14.35
CA GLU A 120 -11.71 3.58 14.32
C GLU A 120 -11.77 3.00 12.90
N SER A 121 -12.84 3.24 12.16
CA SER A 121 -12.96 2.80 10.76
C SER A 121 -11.87 3.41 9.87
N ARG A 122 -11.56 4.69 10.05
CA ARG A 122 -10.49 5.39 9.32
C ARG A 122 -9.10 4.84 9.69
N LEU A 123 -8.89 4.54 10.98
CA LEU A 123 -7.64 3.92 11.44
C LEU A 123 -7.45 2.54 10.81
N ARG A 124 -8.50 1.72 10.72
CA ARG A 124 -8.43 0.41 10.06
C ARG A 124 -8.06 0.49 8.59
N ILE A 125 -8.56 1.50 7.87
CA ILE A 125 -8.15 1.75 6.47
C ILE A 125 -6.66 2.08 6.40
N ALA A 126 -6.18 2.95 7.28
CA ALA A 126 -4.77 3.32 7.33
C ALA A 126 -3.85 2.12 7.68
N GLU A 127 -4.26 1.28 8.63
CA GLU A 127 -3.55 0.04 8.98
C GLU A 127 -3.46 -0.93 7.80
N LEU A 128 -4.55 -1.14 7.05
CA LEU A 128 -4.55 -1.99 5.86
C LEU A 128 -3.56 -1.48 4.80
N GLN A 129 -3.55 -0.17 4.57
CA GLN A 129 -2.62 0.46 3.63
C GLN A 129 -1.16 0.33 4.09
N GLN A 130 -0.90 0.57 5.38
CA GLN A 130 0.44 0.47 5.95
C GLN A 130 0.96 -0.97 5.93
N THR A 131 0.13 -1.95 6.26
CA THR A 131 0.48 -3.37 6.19
C THR A 131 0.88 -3.75 4.77
N ARG A 132 0.09 -3.31 3.78
CA ARG A 132 0.41 -3.61 2.37
C ARG A 132 1.71 -2.96 1.90
N LEU A 133 1.99 -1.72 2.31
CA LEU A 133 3.27 -1.07 2.00
C LEU A 133 4.45 -1.85 2.60
N THR A 134 4.33 -2.30 3.85
CA THR A 134 5.38 -3.09 4.51
C THR A 134 5.61 -4.44 3.81
N GLU A 135 4.54 -5.10 3.37
CA GLU A 135 4.65 -6.34 2.57
C GLU A 135 5.40 -6.09 1.25
N ILE A 136 5.02 -5.03 0.52
CA ILE A 136 5.68 -4.65 -0.73
C ILE A 136 7.16 -4.35 -0.51
N ASP A 137 7.52 -3.60 0.53
CA ASP A 137 8.90 -3.27 0.84
C ASP A 137 9.73 -4.53 1.16
N ASN A 138 9.16 -5.48 1.89
CA ASN A 138 9.80 -6.76 2.17
C ASN A 138 10.00 -7.60 0.89
N GLU A 139 8.97 -7.72 0.04
CA GLU A 139 9.05 -8.41 -1.26
C GLU A 139 10.11 -7.77 -2.16
N MET A 140 10.15 -6.43 -2.25
CA MET A 140 11.15 -5.69 -3.01
C MET A 140 12.58 -5.94 -2.51
N GLY A 141 12.77 -6.01 -1.19
CA GLY A 141 14.06 -6.33 -0.58
C GLY A 141 14.54 -7.74 -0.96
N GLN A 142 13.64 -8.72 -0.88
CA GLN A 142 13.95 -10.11 -1.27
C GLN A 142 14.30 -10.21 -2.76
N LEU A 143 13.44 -9.65 -3.64
CA LEU A 143 13.67 -9.67 -5.08
C LEU A 143 14.98 -8.96 -5.48
N SER A 144 15.30 -7.85 -4.84
CA SER A 144 16.56 -7.13 -5.08
C SER A 144 17.78 -7.99 -4.74
N SER A 145 17.72 -8.73 -3.63
CA SER A 145 18.77 -9.65 -3.21
C SER A 145 18.92 -10.83 -4.19
N GLU A 146 17.80 -11.42 -4.64
CA GLU A 146 17.81 -12.49 -5.64
C GLU A 146 18.40 -12.03 -6.98
N ILE A 147 17.99 -10.84 -7.46
CA ILE A 147 18.55 -10.26 -8.70
C ILE A 147 20.05 -10.05 -8.57
N ALA A 148 20.54 -9.55 -7.44
CA ALA A 148 21.98 -9.38 -7.21
C ALA A 148 22.71 -10.74 -7.27
N GLY A 149 22.16 -11.77 -6.64
CA GLY A 149 22.71 -13.12 -6.68
C GLY A 149 22.72 -13.73 -8.09
N ILE A 150 21.66 -13.53 -8.88
CA ILE A 150 21.60 -13.98 -10.27
C ILE A 150 22.65 -13.25 -11.12
N ARG A 151 22.77 -11.93 -11.00
CA ARG A 151 23.78 -11.14 -11.73
C ARG A 151 25.20 -11.61 -11.43
N GLN A 152 25.51 -11.91 -10.18
CA GLN A 152 26.83 -12.43 -9.80
C GLN A 152 27.09 -13.80 -10.44
N ARG A 153 26.12 -14.72 -10.42
CA ARG A 153 26.22 -16.03 -11.09
C ARG A 153 26.39 -15.90 -12.60
N MET A 154 25.65 -14.99 -13.24
CA MET A 154 25.80 -14.70 -14.67
C MET A 154 27.19 -14.15 -14.99
N SER A 155 27.73 -13.23 -14.18
CA SER A 155 29.09 -12.70 -14.36
C SER A 155 30.14 -13.80 -14.28
N ALA A 156 30.04 -14.66 -13.27
CA ALA A 156 30.96 -15.81 -13.12
C ALA A 156 30.86 -16.79 -14.29
N ALA A 157 29.64 -17.10 -14.74
CA ALA A 157 29.43 -17.98 -15.90
C ALA A 157 30.00 -17.38 -17.19
N ASN A 158 29.77 -16.07 -17.41
CA ASN A 158 30.36 -15.35 -18.55
C ASN A 158 31.90 -15.33 -18.53
N ASP A 159 32.49 -15.17 -17.35
CA ASP A 159 33.95 -15.25 -17.21
C ASP A 159 34.51 -16.64 -17.54
N VAL A 160 33.83 -17.68 -17.07
CA VAL A 160 34.19 -19.06 -17.45
C VAL A 160 34.05 -19.22 -18.97
N GLN A 161 32.92 -18.79 -19.56
CA GLN A 161 32.72 -18.88 -21.00
C GLN A 161 33.77 -18.10 -21.81
N LYS A 162 34.14 -16.87 -21.40
CA LYS A 162 35.18 -16.09 -22.07
C LYS A 162 36.54 -16.80 -22.03
N ARG A 163 36.85 -17.50 -20.96
CA ARG A 163 38.08 -18.25 -20.81
C ARG A 163 38.14 -19.57 -21.62
N THR A 164 36.98 -20.05 -22.10
CA THR A 164 36.96 -21.24 -22.99
C THR A 164 37.47 -20.94 -24.38
N VAL A 165 37.54 -19.66 -24.79
CA VAL A 165 38.07 -19.23 -26.09
C VAL A 165 39.27 -18.34 -25.83
N ILE A 166 40.48 -18.90 -26.04
CA ILE A 166 41.72 -18.17 -25.92
C ILE A 166 41.93 -17.38 -27.21
N ARG A 167 42.03 -16.05 -27.09
CA ARG A 167 42.24 -15.14 -28.23
C ARG A 167 43.62 -14.54 -28.18
N ALA A 168 44.23 -14.33 -29.36
CA ALA A 168 45.47 -13.61 -29.48
C ALA A 168 45.34 -12.18 -28.96
N PRO A 169 46.26 -11.69 -28.10
CA PRO A 169 46.21 -10.34 -27.56
C PRO A 169 46.59 -9.27 -28.61
N VAL A 170 47.34 -9.63 -29.62
CA VAL A 170 47.79 -8.76 -30.74
C VAL A 170 47.75 -9.54 -32.04
N SER A 171 47.68 -8.78 -33.16
CA SER A 171 47.86 -9.38 -34.50
C SER A 171 49.35 -9.66 -34.75
N GLY A 172 49.65 -10.80 -35.34
CA GLY A 172 51.05 -11.19 -35.57
C GLY A 172 51.19 -12.61 -36.09
N LYS A 173 52.44 -13.04 -36.29
CA LYS A 173 52.80 -14.41 -36.67
C LYS A 173 52.92 -15.31 -35.47
N VAL A 174 52.29 -16.50 -35.54
CA VAL A 174 52.39 -17.51 -34.51
C VAL A 174 53.74 -18.26 -34.68
N VAL A 175 54.53 -18.34 -33.62
CA VAL A 175 55.76 -19.12 -33.52
C VAL A 175 55.70 -20.01 -32.27
N ASN A 176 56.52 -21.02 -32.20
CA ASN A 176 56.64 -21.92 -31.04
C ASN A 176 55.27 -22.50 -30.57
N LEU A 177 54.45 -22.96 -31.51
CA LEU A 177 53.18 -23.63 -31.18
C LEU A 177 53.47 -24.93 -30.43
N THR A 178 52.94 -25.07 -29.22
CA THR A 178 53.10 -26.25 -28.36
C THR A 178 51.90 -27.19 -28.34
N ALA A 179 50.73 -26.69 -28.74
CA ALA A 179 49.48 -27.44 -28.76
C ALA A 179 49.15 -27.89 -30.20
N TYR A 180 49.46 -29.13 -30.55
CA TYR A 180 49.29 -29.68 -31.91
C TYR A 180 48.05 -30.57 -32.07
N THR A 181 47.52 -31.07 -30.95
CA THR A 181 46.50 -32.14 -30.99
C THR A 181 45.13 -31.61 -30.61
N ILE A 182 44.13 -31.80 -31.48
CA ILE A 182 42.75 -31.53 -31.17
C ILE A 182 42.31 -32.51 -30.07
N GLY A 183 41.69 -32.01 -28.99
CA GLY A 183 41.30 -32.81 -27.83
C GLY A 183 42.44 -33.03 -26.80
N GLY A 184 43.60 -32.43 -27.01
CA GLY A 184 44.69 -32.45 -26.04
C GLY A 184 44.38 -31.68 -24.75
N ILE A 185 44.93 -32.16 -23.63
CA ILE A 185 44.78 -31.49 -22.33
C ILE A 185 45.87 -30.46 -22.16
N VAL A 186 45.50 -29.23 -21.95
CA VAL A 186 46.39 -28.10 -21.61
C VAL A 186 46.31 -27.82 -20.12
N ARG A 187 47.47 -27.78 -19.46
CA ARG A 187 47.53 -27.41 -18.03
C ARG A 187 47.50 -25.90 -17.85
N PRO A 188 46.88 -25.39 -16.80
CA PRO A 188 46.96 -23.96 -16.48
C PRO A 188 48.40 -23.48 -16.38
N GLY A 189 48.70 -22.31 -16.98
CA GLY A 189 50.02 -21.71 -16.99
C GLY A 189 50.98 -22.24 -18.05
N THR A 190 50.59 -23.23 -18.88
CA THR A 190 51.44 -23.71 -19.99
C THR A 190 51.33 -22.73 -21.19
N PRO A 191 52.46 -22.21 -21.73
CA PRO A 191 52.44 -21.41 -22.93
C PRO A 191 51.99 -22.26 -24.12
N LEU A 192 50.97 -21.75 -24.85
CA LEU A 192 50.39 -22.45 -26.03
C LEU A 192 51.12 -22.12 -27.31
N MET A 193 51.49 -20.89 -27.46
CA MET A 193 52.17 -20.34 -28.64
C MET A 193 52.77 -18.97 -28.28
N GLU A 194 53.69 -18.51 -29.09
CA GLU A 194 54.22 -17.16 -29.05
C GLU A 194 53.67 -16.36 -30.26
N ILE A 195 53.42 -15.08 -30.05
CA ILE A 195 52.94 -14.21 -31.14
C ILE A 195 53.93 -13.09 -31.34
N VAL A 196 54.53 -13.04 -32.52
CA VAL A 196 55.40 -11.94 -32.96
C VAL A 196 54.52 -10.89 -33.62
N PRO A 197 54.35 -9.69 -33.04
CA PRO A 197 53.54 -8.62 -33.62
C PRO A 197 54.00 -8.21 -35.03
N ASP A 198 53.07 -7.89 -35.90
CA ASP A 198 53.36 -7.41 -37.28
C ASP A 198 53.77 -5.94 -37.35
N GLY A 199 54.13 -5.27 -36.26
CA GLY A 199 54.52 -3.88 -36.19
C GLY A 199 56.00 -3.68 -35.85
N ASP A 200 56.72 -3.02 -36.72
CA ASP A 200 58.10 -2.58 -36.59
C ASP A 200 58.24 -1.44 -35.57
N ASP A 201 58.37 -1.77 -34.30
CA ASP A 201 58.99 -0.86 -33.33
C ASP A 201 59.91 -1.66 -32.41
N LEU A 202 61.10 -2.01 -32.94
CA LEU A 202 62.24 -2.40 -32.16
C LEU A 202 62.65 -1.27 -31.22
N LYS A 203 62.10 -1.20 -30.01
CA LYS A 203 62.69 -0.40 -28.93
C LYS A 203 63.90 -1.18 -28.39
N VAL A 204 65.07 -0.83 -28.88
CA VAL A 204 66.34 -1.17 -28.27
C VAL A 204 66.45 -0.36 -26.98
N LEU A 205 66.53 -1.05 -25.85
CA LEU A 205 66.96 -0.48 -24.59
C LEU A 205 68.47 -0.51 -24.46
#